data_713aa3e4c7cb1c6f5821f0951fe54b00
#
_entry.id   713aa3e4c7cb1c6f5821f0951fe54b00
#
_cell.length_a   1.000
_cell.length_b   1.000
_cell.length_c   1.000
_cell.angle_alpha   90.00
_cell.angle_beta   90.00
_cell.angle_gamma   90.00
#
_symmetry.space_group_name_H-M   'P 1'
#
loop_
_entity.id
_entity.type
_entity.pdbx_description
1 polymer ?
#
loop_
_entity_poly.entity_id
_entity_poly.type
_entity_poly.pdbx_seq_one_letter_code
_entity_poly.pdbx_strand_id
1 'polypeptide(L)'
;AMTKLQLKYRELKIISVIAASENISHAATVLGIAQANVSKYLADFESKVGLKVFDRTTRQLMLTPFGTVLLPYINDMLDRNEQLNNFIADYKHEKRGRVTIYAPTGIITYLSKHVIDKIKDIGDITLSLKTCNLERNAFYEGVEFPDDCDVLISYAQPKDESLVASFITQYAVTAYASQRYLGKHPISRPDELEHHSCILIDSMMIDDANIWRFNVAGSKEVRDYRVKGNYVCDNTQSALELARNHLGIVFAPDKSVQSDLQD
;
A
#
# COMPACT_ATOMS: atom_id res chain seq x y z
N ALA A 1 -40.74 13.23 37.19
CA ALA A 1 -39.89 12.55 36.21
C ALA A 1 -38.46 12.63 36.71
N MET A 2 -37.84 11.49 37.06
CA MET A 2 -36.43 11.43 37.38
C MET A 2 -35.64 11.85 36.12
N THR A 3 -34.95 12.98 36.21
CA THR A 3 -34.06 13.44 35.16
C THR A 3 -32.98 12.36 34.98
N LYS A 4 -32.91 11.75 33.81
CA LYS A 4 -31.96 10.68 33.51
C LYS A 4 -30.52 11.23 33.63
N LEU A 5 -29.75 10.73 34.59
CA LEU A 5 -28.40 11.13 34.85
C LEU A 5 -27.52 10.84 33.60
N GLN A 6 -26.92 11.86 32.99
CA GLN A 6 -26.03 11.71 31.85
C GLN A 6 -24.58 11.94 32.29
N LEU A 7 -23.82 10.86 32.44
CA LEU A 7 -22.39 10.90 32.74
C LEU A 7 -21.58 10.86 31.43
N LYS A 8 -20.56 11.72 31.35
CA LYS A 8 -19.65 11.77 30.20
C LYS A 8 -18.41 10.92 30.47
N TYR A 9 -17.86 10.29 29.44
CA TYR A 9 -16.61 9.51 29.53
C TYR A 9 -15.48 10.24 30.24
N ARG A 10 -15.27 11.54 29.93
CA ARG A 10 -14.24 12.36 30.54
C ARG A 10 -14.43 12.52 32.07
N GLU A 11 -15.67 12.66 32.53
CA GLU A 11 -16.01 12.75 33.95
C GLU A 11 -15.63 11.46 34.68
N LEU A 12 -15.97 10.29 34.08
CA LEU A 12 -15.63 8.97 34.62
C LEU A 12 -14.11 8.74 34.65
N LYS A 13 -13.42 9.14 33.58
CA LYS A 13 -11.96 9.02 33.49
C LYS A 13 -11.26 9.84 34.63
N ILE A 14 -11.71 11.07 34.87
CA ILE A 14 -11.17 11.90 35.91
C ILE A 14 -11.39 11.27 37.29
N ILE A 15 -12.60 10.76 37.58
CA ILE A 15 -12.89 10.10 38.88
C ILE A 15 -12.00 8.86 39.07
N SER A 16 -11.84 8.04 38.04
CA SER A 16 -10.97 6.85 38.05
C SER A 16 -9.51 7.22 38.33
N VAL A 17 -8.99 8.26 37.68
CA VAL A 17 -7.61 8.74 37.91
C VAL A 17 -7.44 9.30 39.33
N ILE A 18 -8.43 10.05 39.84
CA ILE A 18 -8.39 10.55 41.20
C ILE A 18 -8.33 9.38 42.20
N ALA A 19 -9.14 8.34 41.98
CA ALA A 19 -9.19 7.16 42.86
C ALA A 19 -7.88 6.36 42.86
N ALA A 20 -7.16 6.34 41.71
CA ALA A 20 -5.89 5.67 41.56
C ALA A 20 -4.70 6.54 42.05
N SER A 21 -4.94 7.80 42.41
CA SER A 21 -3.91 8.75 42.82
C SER A 21 -3.87 8.92 44.32
N GLU A 22 -2.69 9.18 44.87
CA GLU A 22 -2.51 9.40 46.32
C GLU A 22 -3.17 10.69 46.82
N ASN A 23 -3.25 11.69 45.93
CA ASN A 23 -3.80 13.02 46.25
C ASN A 23 -4.21 13.76 44.96
N ILE A 24 -4.88 14.90 45.14
CA ILE A 24 -5.36 15.75 44.02
C ILE A 24 -4.20 16.28 43.17
N SER A 25 -3.06 16.58 43.77
CA SER A 25 -1.88 17.08 43.04
C SER A 25 -1.32 16.02 42.09
N HIS A 26 -1.21 14.78 42.56
CA HIS A 26 -0.78 13.65 41.74
C HIS A 26 -1.78 13.38 40.60
N ALA A 27 -3.08 13.39 40.88
CA ALA A 27 -4.12 13.25 39.86
C ALA A 27 -4.02 14.37 38.79
N ALA A 28 -3.75 15.60 39.19
CA ALA A 28 -3.55 16.74 38.30
C ALA A 28 -2.35 16.52 37.36
N THR A 29 -1.24 16.01 37.89
CA THR A 29 -0.05 15.67 37.10
C THR A 29 -0.37 14.58 36.08
N VAL A 30 -1.04 13.48 36.46
CA VAL A 30 -1.42 12.38 35.59
C VAL A 30 -2.39 12.84 34.47
N LEU A 31 -3.32 13.72 34.83
CA LEU A 31 -4.31 14.26 33.87
C LEU A 31 -3.77 15.40 33.00
N GLY A 32 -2.60 15.97 33.33
CA GLY A 32 -2.02 17.11 32.62
C GLY A 32 -2.85 18.39 32.73
N ILE A 33 -3.53 18.62 33.86
CA ILE A 33 -4.38 19.79 34.09
C ILE A 33 -4.04 20.42 35.45
N ALA A 34 -4.47 21.69 35.66
CA ALA A 34 -4.26 22.38 36.95
C ALA A 34 -5.03 21.69 38.09
N GLN A 35 -4.43 21.66 39.28
CA GLN A 35 -5.02 21.07 40.49
C GLN A 35 -6.40 21.65 40.82
N ALA A 36 -6.59 22.96 40.62
CA ALA A 36 -7.87 23.64 40.83
C ALA A 36 -8.97 23.06 39.88
N ASN A 37 -8.61 22.69 38.67
CA ASN A 37 -9.53 22.08 37.72
C ASN A 37 -9.94 20.67 38.14
N VAL A 38 -9.01 19.85 38.67
CA VAL A 38 -9.31 18.53 39.21
C VAL A 38 -10.34 18.63 40.32
N SER A 39 -10.10 19.57 41.30
CA SER A 39 -11.02 19.82 42.42
C SER A 39 -12.38 20.27 41.95
N LYS A 40 -12.44 21.12 40.93
CA LYS A 40 -13.70 21.56 40.32
C LYS A 40 -14.44 20.41 39.62
N TYR A 41 -13.76 19.62 38.80
CA TYR A 41 -14.39 18.46 38.14
C TYR A 41 -14.93 17.46 39.12
N LEU A 42 -14.23 17.19 40.23
CA LEU A 42 -14.71 16.32 41.28
C LEU A 42 -15.97 16.91 41.98
N ALA A 43 -15.95 18.19 42.32
CA ALA A 43 -17.10 18.86 42.93
C ALA A 43 -18.33 18.86 41.98
N ASP A 44 -18.12 19.15 40.70
CA ASP A 44 -19.18 19.14 39.69
C ASP A 44 -19.79 17.72 39.50
N PHE A 45 -18.94 16.69 39.49
CA PHE A 45 -19.39 15.29 39.42
C PHE A 45 -20.21 14.91 40.67
N GLU A 46 -19.71 15.17 41.86
CA GLU A 46 -20.43 14.88 43.12
C GLU A 46 -21.75 15.64 43.21
N SER A 47 -21.79 16.91 42.77
CA SER A 47 -23.01 17.70 42.69
C SER A 47 -24.03 17.09 41.71
N LYS A 48 -23.56 16.63 40.56
CA LYS A 48 -24.38 15.99 39.53
C LYS A 48 -24.97 14.67 40.01
N VAL A 49 -24.18 13.87 40.70
CA VAL A 49 -24.59 12.57 41.24
C VAL A 49 -25.43 12.74 42.55
N GLY A 50 -25.24 13.82 43.28
CA GLY A 50 -25.87 14.13 44.54
C GLY A 50 -25.28 13.40 45.72
N LEU A 51 -24.13 12.75 45.57
CA LEU A 51 -23.43 12.00 46.64
C LEU A 51 -21.94 12.27 46.60
N LYS A 52 -21.29 12.27 47.76
CA LYS A 52 -19.85 12.39 47.87
C LYS A 52 -19.18 11.08 47.46
N VAL A 53 -18.18 11.17 46.61
CA VAL A 53 -17.35 10.03 46.14
C VAL A 53 -16.08 9.92 46.98
N PHE A 54 -15.53 11.08 47.40
CA PHE A 54 -14.32 11.15 48.22
C PHE A 54 -14.55 11.94 49.53
N ASP A 55 -13.92 11.46 50.58
CA ASP A 55 -13.80 12.18 51.86
C ASP A 55 -12.55 13.04 51.85
N ARG A 56 -12.74 14.33 52.15
CA ARG A 56 -11.68 15.36 52.17
C ARG A 56 -11.23 15.75 53.59
N THR A 57 -11.67 15.02 54.60
CA THR A 57 -11.41 15.40 55.98
C THR A 57 -9.99 15.04 56.45
N THR A 58 -9.25 14.25 55.73
CA THR A 58 -7.89 13.80 56.01
C THR A 58 -6.90 14.32 54.98
N ARG A 59 -5.58 14.35 55.34
CA ARG A 59 -4.50 14.66 54.39
C ARG A 59 -4.45 13.71 53.16
N GLN A 60 -5.12 12.56 53.25
CA GLN A 60 -5.24 11.58 52.20
C GLN A 60 -6.66 11.61 51.62
N LEU A 61 -6.75 11.38 50.30
CA LEU A 61 -8.00 11.29 49.61
C LEU A 61 -8.55 9.87 49.77
N MET A 62 -9.67 9.71 50.51
CA MET A 62 -10.27 8.41 50.80
C MET A 62 -11.62 8.29 50.07
N LEU A 63 -11.92 7.12 49.50
CA LEU A 63 -13.26 6.85 48.95
C LEU A 63 -14.29 6.79 50.07
N THR A 64 -15.46 7.38 49.84
CA THR A 64 -16.65 7.13 50.66
C THR A 64 -17.19 5.71 50.44
N PRO A 65 -18.09 5.19 51.28
CA PRO A 65 -18.75 3.93 51.03
C PRO A 65 -19.45 3.91 49.65
N PHE A 66 -20.05 5.02 49.23
CA PHE A 66 -20.61 5.18 47.90
C PHE A 66 -19.55 5.14 46.82
N GLY A 67 -18.45 5.86 46.97
CA GLY A 67 -17.32 5.85 46.05
C GLY A 67 -16.73 4.45 45.83
N THR A 68 -16.62 3.67 46.94
CA THR A 68 -16.12 2.29 46.88
C THR A 68 -17.04 1.38 46.04
N VAL A 69 -18.34 1.56 46.11
CA VAL A 69 -19.32 0.78 45.28
C VAL A 69 -19.40 1.31 43.87
N LEU A 70 -19.26 2.64 43.68
CA LEU A 70 -19.36 3.27 42.35
C LEU A 70 -18.15 2.99 41.47
N LEU A 71 -16.94 2.97 42.01
CA LEU A 71 -15.68 2.89 41.27
C LEU A 71 -15.59 1.66 40.35
N PRO A 72 -15.99 0.44 40.74
CA PRO A 72 -16.03 -0.73 39.85
C PRO A 72 -16.88 -0.51 38.60
N TYR A 73 -18.05 0.12 38.71
CA TYR A 73 -18.91 0.44 37.57
C TYR A 73 -18.25 1.44 36.63
N ILE A 74 -17.56 2.45 37.18
CA ILE A 74 -16.81 3.41 36.38
C ILE A 74 -15.70 2.71 35.60
N ASN A 75 -14.91 1.88 36.28
CA ASN A 75 -13.82 1.14 35.64
C ASN A 75 -14.32 0.18 34.55
N ASP A 76 -15.41 -0.54 34.81
CA ASP A 76 -16.03 -1.42 33.79
C ASP A 76 -16.44 -0.64 32.55
N MET A 77 -17.03 0.54 32.70
CA MET A 77 -17.39 1.40 31.56
C MET A 77 -16.17 1.89 30.80
N LEU A 78 -15.09 2.27 31.49
CA LEU A 78 -13.83 2.70 30.87
C LEU A 78 -13.18 1.54 30.10
N ASP A 79 -13.15 0.34 30.69
CA ASP A 79 -12.62 -0.87 30.06
C ASP A 79 -13.43 -1.27 28.81
N ARG A 80 -14.77 -1.18 28.89
CA ARG A 80 -15.64 -1.42 27.72
C ARG A 80 -15.39 -0.41 26.60
N ASN A 81 -15.17 0.85 26.94
CA ASN A 81 -14.81 1.86 25.94
C ASN A 81 -13.46 1.56 25.29
N GLU A 82 -12.47 1.13 26.06
CA GLU A 82 -11.17 0.73 25.53
C GLU A 82 -11.28 -0.51 24.63
N GLN A 83 -12.05 -1.53 25.05
CA GLN A 83 -12.35 -2.70 24.21
C GLN A 83 -13.01 -2.31 22.90
N LEU A 84 -13.96 -1.36 22.91
CA LEU A 84 -14.61 -0.85 21.70
C LEU A 84 -13.59 -0.15 20.78
N ASN A 85 -12.71 0.68 21.35
CA ASN A 85 -11.68 1.36 20.58
C ASN A 85 -10.69 0.36 19.94
N ASN A 86 -10.29 -0.66 20.70
CA ASN A 86 -9.43 -1.73 20.20
C ASN A 86 -10.12 -2.53 19.09
N PHE A 87 -11.38 -2.91 19.27
CA PHE A 87 -12.17 -3.58 18.24
C PHE A 87 -12.25 -2.74 16.94
N ILE A 88 -12.48 -1.43 17.05
CA ILE A 88 -12.53 -0.54 15.89
C ILE A 88 -11.15 -0.47 15.21
N ALA A 89 -10.09 -0.39 16.01
CA ALA A 89 -8.72 -0.36 15.48
C ALA A 89 -8.38 -1.69 14.77
N ASP A 90 -8.68 -2.83 15.38
CA ASP A 90 -8.46 -4.16 14.82
C ASP A 90 -9.28 -4.35 13.53
N TYR A 91 -10.54 -3.94 13.54
CA TYR A 91 -11.39 -4.00 12.34
C TYR A 91 -10.85 -3.14 11.18
N LYS A 92 -10.29 -1.96 11.51
CA LYS A 92 -9.60 -1.11 10.52
C LYS A 92 -8.30 -1.77 10.04
N HIS A 93 -7.57 -2.45 10.93
CA HIS A 93 -6.36 -3.21 10.58
C HIS A 93 -6.68 -4.40 9.68
N GLU A 94 -7.72 -5.18 9.96
CA GLU A 94 -8.15 -6.28 9.08
C GLU A 94 -8.47 -5.79 7.67
N LYS A 95 -9.11 -4.62 7.51
CA LYS A 95 -9.31 -3.99 6.19
C LYS A 95 -8.01 -3.41 5.59
N ARG A 96 -7.06 -2.96 6.39
CA ARG A 96 -5.73 -2.48 5.97
C ARG A 96 -4.74 -3.62 5.74
N GLY A 97 -5.01 -4.80 6.24
CA GLY A 97 -4.21 -5.99 6.01
C GLY A 97 -4.29 -6.52 4.57
N ARG A 98 -5.10 -5.91 3.68
CA ARG A 98 -5.11 -6.19 2.25
C ARG A 98 -4.53 -4.99 1.50
N VAL A 99 -3.51 -5.24 0.69
CA VAL A 99 -2.94 -4.29 -0.25
C VAL A 99 -3.19 -4.79 -1.66
N THR A 100 -3.92 -4.02 -2.44
CA THR A 100 -4.21 -4.32 -3.84
C THR A 100 -3.30 -3.52 -4.76
N ILE A 101 -2.49 -4.22 -5.53
CA ILE A 101 -1.54 -3.63 -6.48
C ILE A 101 -2.04 -3.91 -7.88
N TYR A 102 -2.22 -2.86 -8.68
CA TYR A 102 -2.49 -2.94 -10.11
C TYR A 102 -1.23 -2.60 -10.90
N ALA A 103 -0.88 -3.42 -11.85
CA ALA A 103 0.24 -3.18 -12.75
C ALA A 103 0.08 -3.98 -14.06
N PRO A 104 0.79 -3.60 -15.14
CA PRO A 104 0.90 -4.42 -16.34
C PRO A 104 1.45 -5.82 -16.03
N THR A 105 1.08 -6.82 -16.82
CA THR A 105 1.45 -8.23 -16.60
C THR A 105 2.96 -8.44 -16.38
N GLY A 106 3.80 -7.75 -17.15
CA GLY A 106 5.26 -7.85 -17.02
C GLY A 106 5.77 -7.37 -15.66
N ILE A 107 5.17 -6.30 -15.13
CA ILE A 107 5.50 -5.77 -13.80
C ILE A 107 5.01 -6.73 -12.71
N ILE A 108 3.78 -7.25 -12.81
CA ILE A 108 3.25 -8.25 -11.87
C ILE A 108 4.18 -9.47 -11.82
N THR A 109 4.62 -9.98 -12.98
CA THR A 109 5.55 -11.10 -13.05
C THR A 109 6.89 -10.76 -12.38
N TYR A 110 7.42 -9.56 -12.63
CA TYR A 110 8.67 -9.11 -12.00
C TYR A 110 8.54 -9.00 -10.48
N LEU A 111 7.46 -8.39 -9.98
CA LEU A 111 7.19 -8.29 -8.54
C LEU A 111 7.12 -9.68 -7.90
N SER A 112 6.40 -10.61 -8.53
CA SER A 112 6.24 -11.98 -8.02
C SER A 112 7.56 -12.73 -7.94
N LYS A 113 8.46 -12.53 -8.90
CA LYS A 113 9.76 -13.21 -8.93
C LYS A 113 10.81 -12.61 -7.98
N HIS A 114 10.81 -11.29 -7.81
CA HIS A 114 11.98 -10.59 -7.25
C HIS A 114 11.68 -9.72 -6.02
N VAL A 115 10.41 -9.40 -5.75
CA VAL A 115 10.05 -8.44 -4.71
C VAL A 115 9.25 -9.09 -3.59
N ILE A 116 8.24 -9.90 -3.92
CA ILE A 116 7.29 -10.44 -2.92
C ILE A 116 8.01 -11.25 -1.83
N ASP A 117 9.00 -12.05 -2.19
CA ASP A 117 9.78 -12.83 -1.21
C ASP A 117 10.48 -11.95 -0.17
N LYS A 118 10.86 -10.73 -0.52
CA LYS A 118 11.54 -9.79 0.38
C LYS A 118 10.60 -9.11 1.38
N ILE A 119 9.30 -9.13 1.10
CA ILE A 119 8.28 -8.48 1.94
C ILE A 119 7.32 -9.46 2.60
N LYS A 120 7.51 -10.78 2.43
CA LYS A 120 6.63 -11.83 2.97
C LYS A 120 6.51 -11.80 4.50
N ASP A 121 7.51 -11.26 5.20
CA ASP A 121 7.57 -11.23 6.67
C ASP A 121 7.05 -9.89 7.25
N ILE A 122 6.48 -9.01 6.42
CA ILE A 122 5.90 -7.72 6.86
C ILE A 122 4.47 -7.93 7.43
N GLY A 123 4.34 -8.76 8.46
CA GLY A 123 3.07 -8.97 9.17
C GLY A 123 1.97 -9.67 8.36
N ASP A 124 0.74 -9.71 8.89
CA ASP A 124 -0.43 -10.34 8.28
C ASP A 124 -1.02 -9.49 7.15
N ILE A 125 -0.28 -9.29 6.06
CA ILE A 125 -0.74 -8.55 4.90
C ILE A 125 -1.14 -9.51 3.79
N THR A 126 -2.38 -9.40 3.31
CA THR A 126 -2.83 -10.06 2.08
C THR A 126 -2.49 -9.17 0.89
N LEU A 127 -1.60 -9.64 0.01
CA LEU A 127 -1.31 -8.97 -1.25
C LEU A 127 -2.24 -9.47 -2.34
N SER A 128 -2.97 -8.55 -2.97
CA SER A 128 -3.79 -8.81 -4.15
C SER A 128 -3.11 -8.18 -5.36
N LEU A 129 -2.58 -9.01 -6.26
CA LEU A 129 -1.91 -8.58 -7.47
C LEU A 129 -2.89 -8.65 -8.64
N LYS A 130 -3.19 -7.53 -9.25
CA LYS A 130 -4.15 -7.42 -10.35
C LYS A 130 -3.49 -6.83 -11.58
N THR A 131 -3.76 -7.40 -12.72
CA THR A 131 -3.27 -6.88 -14.00
C THR A 131 -4.16 -5.74 -14.46
N CYS A 132 -3.55 -4.61 -14.83
CA CYS A 132 -4.21 -3.56 -15.58
C CYS A 132 -3.66 -3.52 -17.00
N ASN A 133 -4.56 -3.51 -17.98
CA ASN A 133 -4.21 -3.27 -19.36
C ASN A 133 -4.40 -1.78 -19.65
N LEU A 134 -3.31 -1.13 -20.08
CA LEU A 134 -3.38 0.27 -20.49
C LEU A 134 -4.03 0.33 -21.88
N GLU A 135 -4.98 1.23 -22.07
CA GLU A 135 -5.50 1.58 -23.39
C GLU A 135 -4.43 2.33 -24.19
N ARG A 136 -4.51 2.27 -25.54
CA ARG A 136 -3.53 2.95 -26.42
C ARG A 136 -3.36 4.42 -26.15
N ASN A 137 -4.44 5.09 -25.80
CA ASN A 137 -4.44 6.52 -25.51
C ASN A 137 -3.99 6.86 -24.08
N ALA A 138 -3.76 5.86 -23.22
CA ALA A 138 -3.38 6.11 -21.81
C ALA A 138 -2.11 6.95 -21.66
N PHE A 139 -1.17 6.89 -22.60
CA PHE A 139 0.02 7.73 -22.59
C PHE A 139 -0.29 9.23 -22.78
N TYR A 140 -1.37 9.54 -23.49
CA TYR A 140 -1.78 10.92 -23.79
C TYR A 140 -2.86 11.42 -22.82
N GLU A 141 -3.79 10.55 -22.48
CA GLU A 141 -4.97 10.88 -21.66
C GLU A 141 -4.79 10.52 -20.18
N GLY A 142 -3.75 9.74 -19.84
CA GLY A 142 -3.52 9.24 -18.50
C GLY A 142 -4.27 7.94 -18.20
N VAL A 143 -3.95 7.33 -17.06
CA VAL A 143 -4.56 6.09 -16.58
C VAL A 143 -5.51 6.38 -15.42
N GLU A 144 -6.65 5.68 -15.41
CA GLU A 144 -7.59 5.74 -14.29
C GLU A 144 -7.08 4.90 -13.13
N PHE A 145 -7.26 5.43 -11.91
CA PHE A 145 -6.96 4.71 -10.69
C PHE A 145 -8.17 3.84 -10.30
N PRO A 146 -8.07 2.51 -10.26
CA PRO A 146 -9.19 1.65 -9.92
C PRO A 146 -9.68 1.86 -8.48
N ASP A 147 -10.99 1.77 -8.24
CA ASP A 147 -11.61 2.06 -6.94
C ASP A 147 -11.06 1.20 -5.78
N ASP A 148 -10.69 -0.05 -6.06
CA ASP A 148 -10.15 -0.98 -5.06
C ASP A 148 -8.61 -1.05 -5.07
N CYS A 149 -7.95 -0.09 -5.73
CA CYS A 149 -6.49 -0.04 -5.87
C CYS A 149 -5.86 0.74 -4.72
N ASP A 150 -4.87 0.16 -4.08
CA ASP A 150 -4.03 0.87 -3.10
C ASP A 150 -2.75 1.40 -3.76
N VAL A 151 -2.18 0.64 -4.71
CA VAL A 151 -0.96 0.99 -5.43
C VAL A 151 -1.14 0.69 -6.91
N LEU A 152 -0.99 1.70 -7.75
CA LEU A 152 -0.94 1.57 -9.20
C LEU A 152 0.50 1.76 -9.70
N ILE A 153 1.04 0.75 -10.36
CA ILE A 153 2.33 0.85 -11.05
C ILE A 153 2.04 0.90 -12.54
N SER A 154 2.43 1.98 -13.18
CA SER A 154 2.07 2.25 -14.56
C SER A 154 3.21 2.88 -15.34
N TYR A 155 3.17 2.76 -16.65
CA TYR A 155 4.02 3.50 -17.59
C TYR A 155 3.43 4.87 -17.96
N ALA A 156 2.16 5.11 -17.65
CA ALA A 156 1.45 6.35 -17.93
C ALA A 156 1.15 7.12 -16.64
N GLN A 157 0.98 8.43 -16.76
CA GLN A 157 0.61 9.30 -15.65
C GLN A 157 -0.87 9.05 -15.26
N PRO A 158 -1.24 9.27 -13.98
CA PRO A 158 -2.64 9.20 -13.58
C PRO A 158 -3.45 10.34 -14.21
N LYS A 159 -4.72 10.08 -14.52
CA LYS A 159 -5.68 11.14 -14.95
C LYS A 159 -6.04 12.07 -13.81
N ASP A 160 -6.13 11.55 -12.61
CA ASP A 160 -6.50 12.31 -11.42
C ASP A 160 -5.29 13.15 -10.95
N GLU A 161 -5.38 14.47 -11.10
CA GLU A 161 -4.35 15.42 -10.71
C GLU A 161 -4.13 15.51 -9.19
N SER A 162 -5.03 14.96 -8.38
CA SER A 162 -4.87 14.84 -6.93
C SER A 162 -3.88 13.75 -6.53
N LEU A 163 -3.58 12.81 -7.44
CA LEU A 163 -2.63 11.74 -7.22
C LEU A 163 -1.20 12.17 -7.56
N VAL A 164 -0.27 11.76 -6.72
CA VAL A 164 1.16 12.01 -6.93
C VAL A 164 1.82 10.73 -7.44
N ALA A 165 2.35 10.79 -8.66
CA ALA A 165 3.16 9.70 -9.21
C ALA A 165 4.62 9.86 -8.78
N SER A 166 5.17 8.79 -8.18
CA SER A 166 6.60 8.71 -7.85
C SER A 166 7.33 7.88 -8.89
N PHE A 167 8.43 8.41 -9.41
CA PHE A 167 9.29 7.67 -10.32
C PHE A 167 9.98 6.51 -9.58
N ILE A 168 9.85 5.29 -10.10
CA ILE A 168 10.44 4.09 -9.49
C ILE A 168 11.75 3.74 -10.19
N THR A 169 11.70 3.51 -11.51
CA THR A 169 12.85 3.07 -12.31
C THR A 169 12.63 3.30 -13.79
N GLN A 170 13.71 3.17 -14.53
CA GLN A 170 13.73 3.14 -15.98
C GLN A 170 14.38 1.83 -16.42
N TYR A 171 13.98 1.29 -17.56
CA TYR A 171 14.57 0.11 -18.17
C TYR A 171 14.79 0.33 -19.67
N ALA A 172 15.74 -0.41 -20.23
CA ALA A 172 15.96 -0.44 -21.65
C ALA A 172 15.13 -1.55 -22.31
N VAL A 173 14.72 -1.32 -23.53
CA VAL A 173 14.11 -2.34 -24.41
C VAL A 173 15.07 -2.60 -25.55
N THR A 174 15.40 -3.86 -25.77
CA THR A 174 16.30 -4.25 -26.87
C THR A 174 15.98 -5.65 -27.41
N ALA A 175 16.71 -6.07 -28.41
CA ALA A 175 16.50 -7.37 -29.06
C ALA A 175 17.26 -8.49 -28.35
N TYR A 176 16.61 -9.61 -28.13
CA TYR A 176 17.16 -10.81 -27.52
C TYR A 176 16.82 -12.05 -28.35
N ALA A 177 17.71 -13.00 -28.37
CA ALA A 177 17.47 -14.32 -28.93
C ALA A 177 18.26 -15.37 -28.16
N SER A 178 17.81 -16.63 -28.21
CA SER A 178 18.56 -17.72 -27.61
C SER A 178 19.88 -17.98 -28.34
N GLN A 179 20.88 -18.46 -27.63
CA GLN A 179 22.18 -18.84 -28.22
C GLN A 179 22.01 -19.90 -29.32
N ARG A 180 21.08 -20.83 -29.15
CA ARG A 180 20.80 -21.85 -30.15
C ARG A 180 20.23 -21.26 -31.44
N TYR A 181 19.36 -20.25 -31.38
CA TYR A 181 18.88 -19.53 -32.54
C TYR A 181 20.01 -18.79 -33.24
N LEU A 182 20.82 -18.02 -32.46
CA LEU A 182 21.94 -17.26 -33.00
C LEU A 182 23.04 -18.15 -33.63
N GLY A 183 23.25 -19.35 -33.10
CA GLY A 183 24.19 -20.32 -33.66
C GLY A 183 23.81 -20.80 -35.05
N LYS A 184 22.50 -20.79 -35.36
CA LYS A 184 21.98 -21.14 -36.69
C LYS A 184 21.74 -19.93 -37.61
N HIS A 185 21.45 -18.81 -37.02
CA HIS A 185 21.08 -17.56 -37.68
C HIS A 185 21.86 -16.40 -37.06
N PRO A 186 23.16 -16.28 -37.34
CA PRO A 186 23.97 -15.21 -36.74
C PRO A 186 23.51 -13.85 -37.24
N ILE A 187 23.58 -12.85 -36.37
CA ILE A 187 23.24 -11.45 -36.63
C ILE A 187 24.31 -10.56 -36.02
N SER A 188 24.75 -9.57 -36.80
CA SER A 188 25.79 -8.63 -36.38
C SER A 188 25.32 -7.17 -36.34
N ARG A 189 24.30 -6.84 -37.09
CA ARG A 189 23.77 -5.48 -37.24
C ARG A 189 22.25 -5.47 -37.26
N PRO A 190 21.63 -4.38 -36.75
CA PRO A 190 20.17 -4.25 -36.75
C PRO A 190 19.51 -4.31 -38.13
N ASP A 191 20.22 -3.90 -39.21
CA ASP A 191 19.72 -3.96 -40.57
C ASP A 191 19.39 -5.39 -41.01
N GLU A 192 20.05 -6.39 -40.45
CA GLU A 192 19.86 -7.81 -40.77
C GLU A 192 18.58 -8.37 -40.15
N LEU A 193 17.90 -7.66 -39.26
CA LEU A 193 16.63 -8.08 -38.63
C LEU A 193 15.54 -8.37 -39.67
N GLU A 194 15.55 -7.70 -40.85
CA GLU A 194 14.59 -7.95 -41.91
C GLU A 194 14.66 -9.38 -42.48
N HIS A 195 15.79 -10.08 -42.29
CA HIS A 195 16.04 -11.45 -42.74
C HIS A 195 15.86 -12.48 -41.63
N HIS A 196 15.56 -12.06 -40.41
CA HIS A 196 15.37 -12.93 -39.27
C HIS A 196 13.90 -13.16 -38.96
N SER A 197 13.62 -14.27 -38.26
CA SER A 197 12.33 -14.50 -37.64
C SER A 197 12.22 -13.65 -36.39
N CYS A 198 11.39 -12.61 -36.44
CA CYS A 198 11.12 -11.74 -35.28
C CYS A 198 9.79 -12.13 -34.64
N ILE A 199 9.76 -12.18 -33.34
CA ILE A 199 8.55 -12.44 -32.55
C ILE A 199 7.93 -11.09 -32.23
N LEU A 200 6.75 -10.83 -32.76
CA LEU A 200 6.09 -9.52 -32.68
C LEU A 200 5.23 -9.45 -31.41
N ILE A 201 5.25 -8.30 -30.78
CA ILE A 201 4.37 -8.00 -29.65
C ILE A 201 3.39 -6.91 -30.09
N ASP A 202 2.15 -7.33 -30.36
CA ASP A 202 1.05 -6.44 -30.68
C ASP A 202 0.23 -6.17 -29.42
N SER A 203 0.72 -5.27 -28.60
CA SER A 203 0.05 -4.83 -27.38
C SER A 203 -0.54 -3.44 -27.54
N MET A 204 -1.49 -3.08 -26.68
CA MET A 204 -2.13 -1.76 -26.64
C MET A 204 -1.12 -0.61 -26.46
N MET A 205 0.09 -0.91 -25.99
CA MET A 205 1.15 0.06 -25.74
C MET A 205 2.07 0.29 -26.94
N ILE A 206 1.93 -0.46 -28.03
CA ILE A 206 2.82 -0.45 -29.20
C ILE A 206 2.03 0.01 -30.42
N ASP A 207 2.44 1.11 -31.02
CA ASP A 207 1.75 1.67 -32.19
C ASP A 207 1.87 0.76 -33.44
N ASP A 208 3.06 0.20 -33.69
CA ASP A 208 3.33 -0.73 -34.78
C ASP A 208 4.28 -1.83 -34.32
N ALA A 209 3.76 -3.04 -34.19
CA ALA A 209 4.53 -4.20 -33.76
C ALA A 209 5.65 -4.60 -34.75
N ASN A 210 5.57 -4.15 -36.00
CA ASN A 210 6.55 -4.43 -37.06
C ASN A 210 7.69 -3.39 -37.10
N ILE A 211 7.70 -2.40 -36.22
CA ILE A 211 8.76 -1.39 -36.14
C ILE A 211 9.45 -1.49 -34.79
N TRP A 212 10.73 -1.82 -34.82
CA TRP A 212 11.59 -1.80 -33.63
C TRP A 212 12.51 -0.59 -33.67
N ARG A 213 12.53 0.14 -32.59
CA ARG A 213 13.26 1.40 -32.46
C ARG A 213 14.48 1.24 -31.61
N PHE A 214 15.66 1.59 -32.14
CA PHE A 214 16.93 1.51 -31.44
C PHE A 214 17.60 2.87 -31.36
N ASN A 215 18.28 3.12 -30.25
CA ASN A 215 19.20 4.23 -30.11
C ASN A 215 20.52 3.88 -30.80
N VAL A 216 21.08 4.80 -31.57
CA VAL A 216 22.40 4.62 -32.16
C VAL A 216 23.47 4.87 -31.09
N ALA A 217 24.35 3.91 -30.88
CA ALA A 217 25.42 4.01 -29.91
C ALA A 217 26.29 5.28 -30.12
N GLY A 218 26.52 6.02 -29.04
CA GLY A 218 27.35 7.22 -29.08
C GLY A 218 26.67 8.46 -29.66
N SER A 219 25.38 8.42 -30.00
CA SER A 219 24.62 9.55 -30.51
C SER A 219 23.25 9.67 -29.83
N LYS A 220 22.53 10.78 -30.13
CA LYS A 220 21.11 10.94 -29.76
C LYS A 220 20.17 10.48 -30.87
N GLU A 221 20.72 9.90 -31.93
CA GLU A 221 19.96 9.43 -33.09
C GLU A 221 19.17 8.17 -32.71
N VAL A 222 17.96 8.10 -33.22
CA VAL A 222 17.05 6.96 -33.07
C VAL A 222 16.73 6.44 -34.47
N ARG A 223 16.81 5.14 -34.68
CA ARG A 223 16.50 4.50 -35.95
C ARG A 223 15.42 3.45 -35.81
N ASP A 224 14.50 3.45 -36.76
CA ASP A 224 13.43 2.51 -36.88
C ASP A 224 13.81 1.40 -37.86
N TYR A 225 13.61 0.14 -37.45
CA TYR A 225 13.87 -1.03 -38.28
C TYR A 225 12.57 -1.80 -38.45
N ARG A 226 12.21 -2.06 -39.70
CA ARG A 226 11.04 -2.89 -40.05
C ARG A 226 11.40 -4.37 -39.87
N VAL A 227 10.58 -5.06 -39.10
CA VAL A 227 10.75 -6.47 -38.77
C VAL A 227 9.54 -7.28 -39.19
N LYS A 228 9.71 -8.59 -39.37
CA LYS A 228 8.67 -9.53 -39.71
C LYS A 228 8.86 -10.86 -39.01
N GLY A 229 7.80 -11.59 -38.82
CA GLY A 229 7.84 -12.94 -38.25
C GLY A 229 6.48 -13.60 -38.25
N ASN A 230 6.47 -14.90 -37.99
CA ASN A 230 5.27 -15.73 -38.04
C ASN A 230 4.56 -15.84 -36.66
N TYR A 231 5.14 -15.23 -35.62
CA TYR A 231 4.59 -15.27 -34.26
C TYR A 231 4.24 -13.88 -33.80
N VAL A 232 2.99 -13.71 -33.38
CA VAL A 232 2.46 -12.47 -32.86
C VAL A 232 1.86 -12.76 -31.49
N CYS A 233 2.28 -12.05 -30.47
CA CYS A 233 1.76 -12.14 -29.09
C CYS A 233 1.21 -10.78 -28.66
N ASP A 234 0.25 -10.77 -27.78
CA ASP A 234 -0.29 -9.55 -27.16
C ASP A 234 0.42 -9.16 -25.85
N ASN A 235 1.39 -9.97 -25.44
CA ASN A 235 2.15 -9.74 -24.22
C ASN A 235 3.59 -10.22 -24.33
N THR A 236 4.48 -9.58 -23.55
CA THR A 236 5.91 -9.86 -23.53
C THR A 236 6.23 -11.27 -23.03
N GLN A 237 5.48 -11.79 -22.05
CA GLN A 237 5.79 -13.09 -21.44
C GLN A 237 5.66 -14.24 -22.43
N SER A 238 4.59 -14.26 -23.21
CA SER A 238 4.40 -15.25 -24.27
C SER A 238 5.47 -15.14 -25.36
N ALA A 239 5.84 -13.91 -25.73
CA ALA A 239 6.90 -13.68 -26.72
C ALA A 239 8.26 -14.18 -26.23
N LEU A 240 8.59 -13.98 -24.96
CA LEU A 240 9.82 -14.49 -24.36
C LEU A 240 9.87 -16.02 -24.35
N GLU A 241 8.75 -16.69 -24.07
CA GLU A 241 8.68 -18.16 -24.14
C GLU A 241 8.96 -18.68 -25.54
N LEU A 242 8.46 -18.03 -26.59
CA LEU A 242 8.78 -18.38 -27.96
C LEU A 242 10.27 -18.17 -28.28
N ALA A 243 10.89 -17.11 -27.76
CA ALA A 243 12.33 -16.89 -27.93
C ALA A 243 13.16 -17.93 -27.17
N ARG A 244 12.77 -18.31 -25.94
CA ARG A 244 13.39 -19.41 -25.17
C ARG A 244 13.30 -20.75 -25.91
N ASN A 245 12.22 -20.96 -26.66
CA ASN A 245 12.04 -22.13 -27.54
C ASN A 245 12.77 -21.99 -28.91
N HIS A 246 13.67 -21.05 -29.05
CA HIS A 246 14.55 -20.84 -30.19
C HIS A 246 13.82 -20.46 -31.49
N LEU A 247 12.62 -19.86 -31.40
CA LEU A 247 11.78 -19.57 -32.56
C LEU A 247 12.06 -18.22 -33.22
N GLY A 248 12.89 -17.39 -32.61
CA GLY A 248 13.23 -16.11 -33.21
C GLY A 248 13.84 -15.10 -32.22
N ILE A 249 13.90 -13.85 -32.69
CA ILE A 249 14.35 -12.70 -31.94
C ILE A 249 13.14 -11.97 -31.35
N VAL A 250 13.21 -11.58 -30.10
CA VAL A 250 12.17 -10.82 -29.39
C VAL A 250 12.72 -9.45 -28.99
N PHE A 251 11.87 -8.42 -29.03
CA PHE A 251 12.19 -7.08 -28.54
C PHE A 251 11.51 -6.86 -27.20
N ALA A 252 12.28 -6.85 -26.13
CA ALA A 252 11.75 -6.92 -24.77
C ALA A 252 12.54 -6.06 -23.79
N PRO A 253 11.92 -5.71 -22.63
CA PRO A 253 12.61 -5.04 -21.55
C PRO A 253 13.74 -5.89 -20.96
N ASP A 254 14.87 -5.27 -20.67
CA ASP A 254 16.06 -5.90 -20.07
C ASP A 254 15.73 -6.61 -18.73
N LYS A 255 14.85 -6.04 -17.93
CA LYS A 255 14.39 -6.62 -16.66
C LYS A 255 13.63 -7.94 -16.83
N SER A 256 12.96 -8.12 -17.97
CA SER A 256 12.19 -9.34 -18.28
C SER A 256 13.07 -10.54 -18.66
N VAL A 257 14.31 -10.30 -19.08
CA VAL A 257 15.27 -11.33 -19.53
C VAL A 257 16.46 -11.49 -18.59
N GLN A 258 16.48 -10.77 -17.47
CA GLN A 258 17.65 -10.73 -16.58
C GLN A 258 18.07 -12.12 -16.08
N SER A 259 17.14 -13.01 -15.79
CA SER A 259 17.43 -14.38 -15.38
C SER A 259 17.97 -15.26 -16.52
N ASP A 260 17.57 -14.98 -17.78
CA ASP A 260 18.00 -15.73 -18.96
C ASP A 260 19.44 -15.38 -19.41
N LEU A 261 19.95 -14.23 -18.97
CA LEU A 261 21.31 -13.76 -19.31
C LEU A 261 22.39 -14.31 -18.38
N GLN A 262 22.00 -15.02 -17.32
CA GLN A 262 22.92 -15.61 -16.34
C GLN A 262 23.26 -17.08 -16.63
N ASP A 263 22.53 -17.72 -17.53
CA ASP A 263 22.75 -19.07 -18.03
C ASP A 263 23.44 -19.04 -19.41
#